data_b2e5e7db97008668c63efaf91aa71f96
#
_entry.id   b2e5e7db97008668c63efaf91aa71f96
#
_cell.length_a   1.000
_cell.length_b   1.000
_cell.length_c   1.000
_cell.angle_alpha   90.00
_cell.angle_beta   90.00
_cell.angle_gamma   90.00
#
_symmetry.space_group_name_H-M   'P 1'
#
loop_
_entity.id
_entity.type
_entity.pdbx_description
1 polymer ?
#
loop_
_entity_poly.entity_id
_entity_poly.type
_entity_poly.pdbx_seq_one_letter_code
_entity_poly.pdbx_strand_id
1 'polypeptide(L)'
;MDYETLKNCFVAVFKHYKTDEMKIFSICKLQNDYTKFIEFLKENINNNEWHISYNGLAFDAQVTHNIIKDHENLRLMDGEGVAEEIYGYAQEAIKRSNNREFQTFPEWEMKIKQIDVFKLNHWDNMAKRSSLKWIEYTMDWDNILDMPIHHETDITTKDQLDLVIEYCINDVAATKEIFNRCKPLIALRKNLTEQYNINLFSASEPRISKELFAYYLSKDLGIPKWELKKLRTFRNVIKAKDIILDYIKFESPEFNNLLDKFKTVEINPNFTKGGFKYSVDYKNVKTHFGLGGAHGANKPGVYESDEDNIIMSSDVTSFYPNLAIMNKIAPA
;
A
#
# COMPACT_ATOMS: atom_id res chain seq x y z
N MET A 1 16.51 3.88 0.83
CA MET A 1 16.76 4.95 -0.14
C MET A 1 15.53 5.81 -0.30
N ASP A 2 15.73 7.03 -0.69
CA ASP A 2 14.67 7.99 -0.95
C ASP A 2 15.12 9.05 -1.96
N TYR A 3 14.19 9.68 -2.68
CA TYR A 3 14.44 10.70 -3.69
C TYR A 3 13.63 11.95 -3.43
N GLU A 4 14.29 13.10 -3.50
CA GLU A 4 13.64 14.39 -3.54
C GLU A 4 13.71 14.98 -4.95
N THR A 5 12.54 15.25 -5.52
CA THR A 5 12.43 15.79 -6.87
C THR A 5 11.81 17.17 -6.84
N LEU A 6 12.62 18.19 -7.09
CA LEU A 6 12.21 19.57 -7.24
C LEU A 6 12.36 19.97 -8.72
N LYS A 7 11.73 21.06 -9.13
CA LYS A 7 11.67 21.47 -10.52
C LYS A 7 13.03 21.52 -11.21
N ASN A 8 14.07 22.04 -10.54
CA ASN A 8 15.42 22.18 -11.08
C ASN A 8 16.48 21.45 -10.24
N CYS A 9 16.07 20.57 -9.33
CA CYS A 9 16.99 19.87 -8.44
C CYS A 9 16.48 18.45 -8.13
N PHE A 10 17.38 17.49 -8.25
CA PHE A 10 17.17 16.11 -7.83
C PHE A 10 18.19 15.72 -6.77
N VAL A 11 17.71 15.14 -5.69
CA VAL A 11 18.55 14.57 -4.62
C VAL A 11 18.19 13.11 -4.45
N ALA A 12 19.22 12.26 -4.38
CA ALA A 12 19.06 10.83 -4.10
C ALA A 12 19.94 10.43 -2.93
N VAL A 13 19.37 9.81 -1.92
CA VAL A 13 20.07 9.32 -0.74
C VAL A 13 19.91 7.81 -0.60
N PHE A 14 21.04 7.13 -0.47
CA PHE A 14 21.10 5.70 -0.21
C PHE A 14 21.86 5.44 1.07
N LYS A 15 21.35 4.58 1.92
CA LYS A 15 22.03 4.13 3.13
C LYS A 15 22.10 2.61 3.13
N HIS A 16 23.31 2.07 3.18
CA HIS A 16 23.51 0.63 3.25
C HIS A 16 23.00 0.09 4.59
N TYR A 17 22.12 -0.91 4.55
CA TYR A 17 21.35 -1.29 5.74
C TYR A 17 22.18 -1.95 6.85
N LYS A 18 23.36 -2.54 6.53
CA LYS A 18 24.26 -3.19 7.50
C LYS A 18 25.40 -2.29 7.96
N THR A 19 26.04 -1.58 7.02
CA THR A 19 27.27 -0.80 7.28
C THR A 19 26.98 0.64 7.65
N ASP A 20 25.77 1.12 7.42
CA ASP A 20 25.37 2.54 7.55
C ASP A 20 26.12 3.49 6.60
N GLU A 21 26.91 2.97 5.67
CA GLU A 21 27.53 3.75 4.61
C GLU A 21 26.45 4.49 3.82
N MET A 22 26.66 5.77 3.59
CA MET A 22 25.72 6.65 2.91
C MET A 22 26.31 7.11 1.58
N LYS A 23 25.49 7.09 0.54
CA LYS A 23 25.78 7.69 -0.76
C LYS A 23 24.73 8.73 -1.07
N ILE A 24 25.17 9.94 -1.38
CA ILE A 24 24.32 11.09 -1.67
C ILE A 24 24.68 11.60 -3.05
N PHE A 25 23.68 11.82 -3.88
CA PHE A 25 23.83 12.38 -5.22
C PHE A 25 22.91 13.58 -5.35
N SER A 26 23.48 14.67 -5.85
CA SER A 26 22.75 15.90 -6.14
C SER A 26 22.93 16.27 -7.60
N ILE A 27 21.82 16.54 -8.27
CA ILE A 27 21.81 16.89 -9.70
C ILE A 27 21.00 18.18 -9.85
N CYS A 28 21.69 19.27 -10.05
CA CYS A 28 21.16 20.61 -10.28
C CYS A 28 22.25 21.48 -10.88
N LYS A 29 21.96 22.77 -11.06
CA LYS A 29 22.95 23.76 -11.53
C LYS A 29 24.14 23.92 -10.61
N LEU A 30 23.96 23.74 -9.28
CA LEU A 30 25.02 23.94 -8.26
C LEU A 30 25.95 22.72 -8.15
N GLN A 31 25.44 21.54 -8.42
CA GLN A 31 26.15 20.26 -8.30
C GLN A 31 25.56 19.26 -9.27
N ASN A 32 26.41 18.56 -10.04
CA ASN A 32 25.95 17.56 -10.99
C ASN A 32 26.67 16.23 -10.77
N ASP A 33 26.05 15.35 -9.98
CA ASP A 33 26.55 14.00 -9.73
C ASP A 33 25.92 12.95 -10.67
N TYR A 34 25.31 13.35 -11.80
CA TYR A 34 24.60 12.43 -12.70
C TYR A 34 25.44 11.22 -13.12
N THR A 35 26.68 11.45 -13.55
CA THR A 35 27.56 10.37 -13.99
C THR A 35 27.83 9.36 -12.87
N LYS A 36 28.15 9.83 -11.66
CA LYS A 36 28.36 8.98 -10.49
C LYS A 36 27.08 8.22 -10.11
N PHE A 37 25.92 8.88 -10.21
CA PHE A 37 24.64 8.29 -9.89
C PHE A 37 24.27 7.15 -10.85
N ILE A 38 24.42 7.37 -12.17
CA ILE A 38 24.12 6.31 -13.14
C ILE A 38 25.10 5.12 -13.07
N GLU A 39 26.38 5.38 -12.74
CA GLU A 39 27.37 4.34 -12.49
C GLU A 39 26.97 3.50 -11.27
N PHE A 40 26.55 4.15 -10.18
CA PHE A 40 26.05 3.49 -8.99
C PHE A 40 24.79 2.64 -9.28
N LEU A 41 23.84 3.14 -10.07
CA LEU A 41 22.68 2.36 -10.47
C LEU A 41 23.05 1.14 -11.33
N LYS A 42 24.01 1.28 -12.25
CA LYS A 42 24.54 0.17 -13.05
C LYS A 42 25.25 -0.88 -12.18
N GLU A 43 26.02 -0.43 -11.18
CA GLU A 43 26.64 -1.33 -10.20
C GLU A 43 25.59 -2.12 -9.41
N ASN A 44 24.53 -1.46 -8.92
CA ASN A 44 23.43 -2.12 -8.22
C ASN A 44 22.72 -3.17 -9.07
N ILE A 45 22.54 -2.91 -10.38
CA ILE A 45 21.98 -3.89 -11.31
C ILE A 45 22.92 -5.10 -11.43
N ASN A 46 24.22 -4.86 -11.65
CA ASN A 46 25.21 -5.92 -11.86
C ASN A 46 25.37 -6.80 -10.60
N ASN A 47 25.32 -6.18 -9.42
CA ASN A 47 25.42 -6.86 -8.13
C ASN A 47 24.10 -7.45 -7.65
N ASN A 48 23.00 -7.27 -8.42
CA ASN A 48 21.66 -7.74 -8.07
C ASN A 48 21.19 -7.21 -6.70
N GLU A 49 21.51 -5.93 -6.41
CA GLU A 49 21.15 -5.25 -5.17
C GLU A 49 19.65 -5.00 -5.08
N TRP A 50 19.18 -4.82 -3.85
CA TRP A 50 17.79 -4.49 -3.55
C TRP A 50 17.68 -3.06 -3.03
N HIS A 51 16.74 -2.30 -3.58
CA HIS A 51 16.37 -1.02 -3.01
C HIS A 51 15.22 -1.19 -2.02
N ILE A 52 15.36 -0.57 -0.86
CA ILE A 52 14.34 -0.54 0.19
C ILE A 52 13.85 0.90 0.29
N SER A 53 12.55 1.11 0.15
CA SER A 53 11.95 2.44 0.08
C SER A 53 10.55 2.46 0.70
N TYR A 54 10.01 3.64 0.95
CA TYR A 54 8.64 3.87 1.35
C TYR A 54 7.83 4.35 0.14
N ASN A 55 6.86 3.57 -0.32
CA ASN A 55 6.07 3.82 -1.54
C ASN A 55 6.89 3.84 -2.85
N GLY A 56 8.09 3.28 -2.83
CA GLY A 56 9.03 3.36 -3.96
C GLY A 56 8.57 2.65 -5.22
N LEU A 57 7.79 1.58 -5.12
CA LEU A 57 7.22 0.91 -6.31
C LEU A 57 6.31 1.85 -7.14
N ALA A 58 5.71 2.84 -6.49
CA ALA A 58 4.85 3.82 -7.15
C ALA A 58 5.58 5.13 -7.49
N PHE A 59 6.78 5.37 -6.94
CA PHE A 59 7.52 6.63 -7.13
C PHE A 59 8.99 6.41 -7.44
N ASP A 60 9.87 6.18 -6.45
CA ASP A 60 11.34 6.14 -6.63
C ASP A 60 11.77 5.13 -7.69
N ALA A 61 11.20 3.95 -7.69
CA ALA A 61 11.51 2.93 -8.68
C ALA A 61 11.09 3.32 -10.10
N GLN A 62 10.00 4.08 -10.24
CA GLN A 62 9.56 4.61 -11.53
C GLN A 62 10.55 5.64 -12.04
N VAL A 63 10.98 6.57 -11.18
CA VAL A 63 11.99 7.57 -11.49
C VAL A 63 13.32 6.88 -11.87
N THR A 64 13.80 5.95 -11.04
CA THR A 64 15.01 5.17 -11.30
C THR A 64 15.00 4.52 -12.68
N HIS A 65 13.91 3.84 -13.03
CA HIS A 65 13.84 3.07 -14.28
C HIS A 65 13.65 3.96 -15.50
N ASN A 66 13.03 5.14 -15.38
CA ASN A 66 13.03 6.16 -16.42
C ASN A 66 14.45 6.71 -16.65
N ILE A 67 15.20 7.03 -15.59
CA ILE A 67 16.61 7.47 -15.67
C ILE A 67 17.47 6.43 -16.38
N ILE A 68 17.33 5.15 -16.00
CA ILE A 68 18.09 4.05 -16.64
C ILE A 68 17.71 3.88 -18.11
N LYS A 69 16.42 4.01 -18.43
CA LYS A 69 15.89 3.87 -19.80
C LYS A 69 16.39 5.00 -20.70
N ASP A 70 16.38 6.22 -20.20
CA ASP A 70 16.65 7.43 -20.96
C ASP A 70 18.07 7.96 -20.78
N HIS A 71 18.94 7.14 -20.22
CA HIS A 71 20.33 7.50 -19.90
C HIS A 71 21.10 8.15 -21.07
N GLU A 72 20.92 7.65 -22.30
CA GLU A 72 21.66 8.16 -23.46
C GLU A 72 21.29 9.62 -23.80
N ASN A 73 20.07 10.04 -23.52
CA ASN A 73 19.63 11.43 -23.70
C ASN A 73 20.08 12.30 -22.50
N LEU A 74 19.84 11.82 -21.28
CA LEU A 74 20.16 12.57 -20.06
C LEU A 74 21.65 12.91 -19.95
N ARG A 75 22.55 12.04 -20.38
CA ARG A 75 23.99 12.28 -20.33
C ARG A 75 24.49 13.44 -21.21
N LEU A 76 23.67 13.92 -22.13
CA LEU A 76 23.98 15.03 -23.04
C LEU A 76 23.55 16.39 -22.48
N MET A 77 22.81 16.39 -21.37
CA MET A 77 22.27 17.57 -20.70
C MET A 77 23.20 18.06 -19.59
N ASP A 78 23.06 19.33 -19.22
CA ASP A 78 23.64 19.84 -17.99
C ASP A 78 22.84 19.38 -16.75
N GLY A 79 23.35 19.71 -15.56
CA GLY A 79 22.71 19.25 -14.32
C GLY A 79 21.29 19.77 -14.11
N GLU A 80 20.99 20.99 -14.57
CA GLU A 80 19.67 21.59 -14.47
C GLU A 80 18.69 20.90 -15.42
N GLY A 81 19.05 20.69 -16.67
CA GLY A 81 18.25 19.97 -17.64
C GLY A 81 17.98 18.51 -17.23
N VAL A 82 18.97 17.82 -16.67
CA VAL A 82 18.75 16.46 -16.13
C VAL A 82 17.72 16.49 -14.98
N ALA A 83 17.81 17.45 -14.06
CA ALA A 83 16.88 17.55 -12.95
C ALA A 83 15.44 17.84 -13.42
N GLU A 84 15.26 18.72 -14.41
CA GLU A 84 13.96 19.02 -15.00
C GLU A 84 13.30 17.78 -15.65
N GLU A 85 14.07 16.98 -16.38
CA GLU A 85 13.57 15.73 -16.95
C GLU A 85 13.19 14.71 -15.87
N ILE A 86 14.03 14.57 -14.83
CA ILE A 86 13.71 13.69 -13.68
C ILE A 86 12.45 14.16 -12.96
N TYR A 87 12.26 15.47 -12.79
CA TYR A 87 11.03 16.03 -12.24
C TYR A 87 9.82 15.67 -13.10
N GLY A 88 9.94 15.70 -14.42
CA GLY A 88 8.91 15.24 -15.35
C GLY A 88 8.51 13.78 -15.12
N TYR A 89 9.50 12.88 -14.94
CA TYR A 89 9.25 11.46 -14.61
C TYR A 89 8.52 11.30 -13.27
N ALA A 90 8.91 12.09 -12.27
CA ALA A 90 8.27 12.08 -10.96
C ALA A 90 6.81 12.54 -11.04
N GLN A 91 6.53 13.63 -11.76
CA GLN A 91 5.17 14.14 -11.95
C GLN A 91 4.27 13.13 -12.69
N GLU A 92 4.79 12.44 -13.69
CA GLU A 92 4.03 11.37 -14.38
C GLU A 92 3.72 10.20 -13.44
N ALA A 93 4.68 9.76 -12.61
CA ALA A 93 4.45 8.71 -11.62
C ALA A 93 3.38 9.10 -10.60
N ILE A 94 3.41 10.35 -10.10
CA ILE A 94 2.42 10.91 -9.17
C ILE A 94 1.05 10.95 -9.83
N LYS A 95 0.95 11.46 -11.06
CA LYS A 95 -0.30 11.55 -11.84
C LYS A 95 -0.93 10.18 -12.03
N ARG A 96 -0.15 9.17 -12.44
CA ARG A 96 -0.64 7.79 -12.59
C ARG A 96 -1.14 7.21 -11.26
N SER A 97 -0.41 7.44 -10.18
CA SER A 97 -0.82 7.01 -8.85
C SER A 97 -2.14 7.63 -8.40
N ASN A 98 -2.31 8.93 -8.63
CA ASN A 98 -3.53 9.68 -8.28
C ASN A 98 -4.73 9.23 -9.12
N ASN A 99 -4.52 8.96 -10.41
CA ASN A 99 -5.55 8.47 -11.34
C ASN A 99 -5.83 6.96 -11.18
N ARG A 100 -5.07 6.24 -10.33
CA ARG A 100 -5.13 4.77 -10.19
C ARG A 100 -4.83 4.02 -11.49
N GLU A 101 -3.97 4.59 -12.29
CA GLU A 101 -3.47 3.98 -13.51
C GLU A 101 -2.31 3.02 -13.20
N PHE A 102 -2.02 2.11 -14.13
CA PHE A 102 -0.83 1.27 -14.03
C PHE A 102 0.42 2.14 -14.18
N GLN A 103 1.41 1.88 -13.34
CA GLN A 103 2.70 2.54 -13.44
C GLN A 103 3.43 2.11 -14.73
N THR A 104 4.39 2.95 -15.17
CA THR A 104 5.14 2.73 -16.41
C THR A 104 5.95 1.44 -16.35
N PHE A 105 6.59 1.18 -15.21
CA PHE A 105 7.36 -0.04 -14.98
C PHE A 105 6.65 -0.91 -13.95
N PRO A 106 6.06 -2.04 -14.36
CA PRO A 106 5.56 -3.02 -13.41
C PRO A 106 6.75 -3.72 -12.71
N GLU A 107 6.53 -4.20 -11.49
CA GLU A 107 7.57 -4.78 -10.63
C GLU A 107 8.42 -5.86 -11.31
N TRP A 108 7.81 -6.65 -12.20
CA TRP A 108 8.51 -7.74 -12.92
C TRP A 108 9.43 -7.26 -14.06
N GLU A 109 9.33 -6.01 -14.50
CA GLU A 109 10.19 -5.38 -15.50
C GLU A 109 11.33 -4.57 -14.88
N MET A 110 11.30 -4.39 -13.57
CA MET A 110 12.29 -3.59 -12.85
C MET A 110 13.66 -4.28 -12.82
N LYS A 111 14.69 -3.57 -13.28
CA LYS A 111 16.07 -4.06 -13.28
C LYS A 111 16.68 -4.10 -11.88
N ILE A 112 16.26 -3.19 -10.98
CA ILE A 112 16.65 -3.15 -9.58
C ILE A 112 15.45 -3.63 -8.76
N LYS A 113 15.63 -4.70 -7.99
CA LYS A 113 14.59 -5.30 -7.16
C LYS A 113 14.19 -4.36 -6.02
N GLN A 114 12.93 -4.38 -5.63
CA GLN A 114 12.36 -3.47 -4.65
C GLN A 114 11.79 -4.19 -3.43
N ILE A 115 12.04 -3.62 -2.24
CA ILE A 115 11.26 -3.90 -1.03
C ILE A 115 10.58 -2.61 -0.64
N ASP A 116 9.28 -2.54 -0.88
CA ASP A 116 8.46 -1.38 -0.57
C ASP A 116 7.75 -1.60 0.77
N VAL A 117 8.25 -0.94 1.83
CA VAL A 117 7.72 -1.11 3.19
C VAL A 117 6.31 -0.55 3.35
N PHE A 118 5.89 0.40 2.51
CA PHE A 118 4.53 0.92 2.47
C PHE A 118 3.54 -0.15 2.01
N LYS A 119 3.83 -0.85 0.90
CA LYS A 119 2.98 -1.92 0.36
C LYS A 119 3.03 -3.18 1.21
N LEU A 120 4.19 -3.54 1.72
CA LEU A 120 4.37 -4.68 2.61
C LEU A 120 3.45 -4.61 3.83
N ASN A 121 3.30 -3.42 4.42
CA ASN A 121 2.43 -3.18 5.56
C ASN A 121 0.96 -2.88 5.17
N HIS A 122 0.65 -2.91 3.88
CA HIS A 122 -0.68 -2.58 3.37
C HIS A 122 -1.17 -1.16 3.73
N TRP A 123 -0.25 -0.22 3.88
CA TRP A 123 -0.56 1.20 4.12
C TRP A 123 -1.03 1.92 2.85
N ASP A 124 -0.89 1.29 1.68
CA ASP A 124 -1.48 1.71 0.42
C ASP A 124 -3.00 1.48 0.34
N ASN A 125 -3.60 0.82 1.33
CA ASN A 125 -5.04 0.67 1.43
C ASN A 125 -5.73 2.03 1.59
N MET A 126 -6.68 2.33 0.70
CA MET A 126 -7.40 3.61 0.68
C MET A 126 -8.09 3.97 2.01
N ALA A 127 -8.49 2.96 2.79
CA ALA A 127 -9.15 3.18 4.10
C ALA A 127 -8.18 3.58 5.21
N LYS A 128 -6.87 3.36 5.02
CA LYS A 128 -5.83 3.62 6.03
C LYS A 128 -4.50 4.06 5.40
N ARG A 129 -4.57 4.74 4.25
CA ARG A 129 -3.38 5.26 3.59
C ARG A 129 -2.62 6.21 4.51
N SER A 130 -1.37 5.86 4.82
CA SER A 130 -0.54 6.58 5.77
C SER A 130 0.63 7.25 5.04
N SER A 131 0.95 8.50 5.37
CA SER A 131 2.19 9.14 4.93
C SER A 131 3.38 8.63 5.76
N LEU A 132 4.61 8.80 5.26
CA LEU A 132 5.82 8.48 6.03
C LEU A 132 5.83 9.25 7.36
N LYS A 133 5.52 10.53 7.36
CA LYS A 133 5.40 11.37 8.57
C LYS A 133 4.40 10.86 9.59
N TRP A 134 3.26 10.32 9.14
CA TRP A 134 2.31 9.71 10.06
C TRP A 134 2.89 8.47 10.72
N ILE A 135 3.66 7.68 9.97
CA ILE A 135 4.35 6.51 10.52
C ILE A 135 5.48 6.95 11.45
N GLU A 136 6.24 7.96 11.10
CA GLU A 136 7.24 8.58 11.99
C GLU A 136 6.63 8.99 13.32
N TYR A 137 5.52 9.72 13.29
CA TYR A 137 4.79 10.09 14.50
C TYR A 137 4.35 8.86 15.32
N THR A 138 3.80 7.84 14.66
CA THR A 138 3.30 6.64 15.37
C THR A 138 4.41 5.72 15.89
N MET A 139 5.63 5.86 15.39
CA MET A 139 6.79 5.09 15.88
C MET A 139 7.68 5.86 16.86
N ASP A 140 7.23 7.05 17.29
CA ASP A 140 7.96 7.98 18.16
C ASP A 140 9.33 8.35 17.58
N TRP A 141 9.35 8.75 16.30
CA TRP A 141 10.56 9.20 15.64
C TRP A 141 11.00 10.56 16.17
N ASP A 142 12.27 10.69 16.56
CA ASP A 142 12.77 11.89 17.25
C ASP A 142 12.77 13.17 16.40
N ASN A 143 12.89 13.03 15.08
CA ASN A 143 13.07 14.16 14.18
C ASN A 143 12.10 14.11 13.00
N ILE A 144 10.86 14.50 13.23
CA ILE A 144 9.84 14.61 12.16
C ILE A 144 10.02 15.95 11.46
N LEU A 145 10.51 15.91 10.22
CA LEU A 145 10.74 17.10 9.41
C LEU A 145 9.63 17.33 8.39
N ASP A 146 9.29 18.59 8.16
CA ASP A 146 8.51 18.99 6.98
C ASP A 146 9.44 19.31 5.82
N MET A 147 9.00 19.05 4.59
CA MET A 147 9.75 19.42 3.41
C MET A 147 10.09 20.91 3.46
N PRO A 148 11.38 21.28 3.51
CA PRO A 148 11.78 22.66 3.79
C PRO A 148 11.48 23.63 2.66
N ILE A 149 11.36 23.10 1.42
CA ILE A 149 11.22 23.90 0.20
C ILE A 149 10.14 23.26 -0.67
N HIS A 150 9.18 24.08 -1.14
CA HIS A 150 8.14 23.57 -2.04
C HIS A 150 8.75 23.05 -3.35
N HIS A 151 8.27 21.90 -3.85
CA HIS A 151 8.85 21.20 -5.00
C HIS A 151 8.88 22.01 -6.32
N GLU A 152 8.06 23.04 -6.45
CA GLU A 152 8.06 23.96 -7.59
C GLU A 152 9.03 25.14 -7.42
N THR A 153 9.66 25.28 -6.24
CA THR A 153 10.61 26.36 -5.97
C THR A 153 11.98 25.97 -6.51
N ASP A 154 12.62 26.90 -7.24
CA ASP A 154 13.96 26.68 -7.77
C ASP A 154 15.03 26.72 -6.65
N ILE A 155 15.90 25.74 -6.65
CA ILE A 155 17.09 25.70 -5.78
C ILE A 155 18.16 26.55 -6.45
N THR A 156 18.57 27.62 -5.75
CA THR A 156 19.53 28.62 -6.26
C THR A 156 20.76 28.77 -5.37
N THR A 157 20.70 28.30 -4.14
CA THR A 157 21.81 28.40 -3.17
C THR A 157 22.20 27.04 -2.61
N LYS A 158 23.45 26.96 -2.15
CA LYS A 158 23.97 25.76 -1.51
C LYS A 158 23.20 25.42 -0.22
N ASP A 159 22.84 26.43 0.56
CA ASP A 159 22.09 26.26 1.81
C ASP A 159 20.71 25.63 1.55
N GLN A 160 20.04 26.02 0.47
CA GLN A 160 18.77 25.38 0.07
C GLN A 160 18.98 23.90 -0.32
N LEU A 161 20.04 23.60 -1.06
CA LEU A 161 20.37 22.23 -1.44
C LEU A 161 20.66 21.38 -0.19
N ASP A 162 21.44 21.92 0.75
CA ASP A 162 21.81 21.21 1.98
C ASP A 162 20.59 20.91 2.85
N LEU A 163 19.60 21.81 2.92
CA LEU A 163 18.31 21.57 3.61
C LEU A 163 17.53 20.41 2.97
N VAL A 164 17.48 20.32 1.64
CA VAL A 164 16.79 19.21 0.93
C VAL A 164 17.54 17.89 1.17
N ILE A 165 18.87 17.91 1.17
CA ILE A 165 19.68 16.73 1.48
C ILE A 165 19.42 16.26 2.92
N GLU A 166 19.41 17.16 3.89
CA GLU A 166 19.15 16.83 5.30
C GLU A 166 17.77 16.20 5.48
N TYR A 167 16.75 16.75 4.83
CA TYR A 167 15.40 16.21 4.83
C TYR A 167 15.39 14.77 4.25
N CYS A 168 15.97 14.56 3.08
CA CYS A 168 16.05 13.23 2.44
C CYS A 168 16.82 12.20 3.30
N ILE A 169 17.89 12.62 3.98
CA ILE A 169 18.64 11.77 4.92
C ILE A 169 17.75 11.30 6.08
N ASN A 170 16.93 12.20 6.62
CA ASN A 170 15.99 11.87 7.69
C ASN A 170 14.96 10.83 7.23
N ASP A 171 14.36 11.02 6.06
CA ASP A 171 13.35 10.10 5.51
C ASP A 171 13.95 8.71 5.21
N VAL A 172 15.20 8.66 4.74
CA VAL A 172 15.96 7.40 4.60
C VAL A 172 16.21 6.73 5.93
N ALA A 173 16.54 7.48 6.97
CA ALA A 173 16.77 6.94 8.31
C ALA A 173 15.48 6.39 8.91
N ALA A 174 14.37 7.11 8.79
CA ALA A 174 13.04 6.66 9.21
C ALA A 174 12.59 5.40 8.45
N THR A 175 12.76 5.37 7.13
CA THR A 175 12.49 4.19 6.27
C THR A 175 13.32 2.97 6.70
N LYS A 176 14.60 3.17 7.08
CA LYS A 176 15.45 2.10 7.62
C LYS A 176 14.91 1.55 8.94
N GLU A 177 14.42 2.40 9.84
CA GLU A 177 13.82 1.97 11.09
C GLU A 177 12.53 1.18 10.85
N ILE A 178 11.67 1.64 9.93
CA ILE A 178 10.48 0.88 9.52
C ILE A 178 10.89 -0.52 8.99
N PHE A 179 11.90 -0.58 8.12
CA PHE A 179 12.42 -1.85 7.62
C PHE A 179 12.92 -2.75 8.75
N ASN A 180 13.61 -2.20 9.76
CA ASN A 180 14.09 -2.96 10.92
C ASN A 180 12.93 -3.58 11.71
N ARG A 181 11.85 -2.84 11.92
CA ARG A 181 10.62 -3.32 12.57
C ARG A 181 9.88 -4.38 11.75
N CYS A 182 10.05 -4.33 10.42
CA CYS A 182 9.45 -5.31 9.50
C CYS A 182 10.27 -6.59 9.28
N LYS A 183 11.44 -6.76 9.88
CA LYS A 183 12.31 -7.94 9.66
C LYS A 183 11.59 -9.30 9.75
N PRO A 184 10.72 -9.57 10.75
CA PRO A 184 9.99 -10.84 10.81
C PRO A 184 9.04 -11.02 9.60
N LEU A 185 8.37 -9.95 9.15
CA LEU A 185 7.48 -9.97 7.99
C LEU A 185 8.24 -10.21 6.69
N ILE A 186 9.45 -9.68 6.58
CA ILE A 186 10.33 -9.85 5.43
C ILE A 186 10.89 -11.28 5.39
N ALA A 187 11.27 -11.84 6.54
CA ALA A 187 11.71 -13.23 6.65
C ALA A 187 10.63 -14.22 6.18
N LEU A 188 9.38 -14.01 6.58
CA LEU A 188 8.23 -14.80 6.10
C LEU A 188 8.10 -14.70 4.58
N ARG A 189 8.16 -13.49 4.01
CA ARG A 189 8.03 -13.26 2.56
C ARG A 189 9.18 -13.88 1.78
N LYS A 190 10.39 -13.83 2.32
CA LYS A 190 11.55 -14.52 1.74
C LYS A 190 11.30 -16.02 1.63
N ASN A 191 10.90 -16.66 2.73
CA ASN A 191 10.63 -18.10 2.76
C ASN A 191 9.51 -18.48 1.76
N LEU A 192 8.43 -17.71 1.71
CA LEU A 192 7.33 -17.94 0.77
C LEU A 192 7.76 -17.70 -0.68
N THR A 193 8.59 -16.68 -0.95
CA THR A 193 9.14 -16.42 -2.28
C THR A 193 9.99 -17.59 -2.76
N GLU A 194 10.86 -18.11 -1.91
CA GLU A 194 11.71 -19.27 -2.23
C GLU A 194 10.89 -20.55 -2.42
N GLN A 195 9.90 -20.80 -1.56
CA GLN A 195 9.05 -21.99 -1.61
C GLN A 195 8.16 -22.04 -2.85
N TYR A 196 7.57 -20.91 -3.24
CA TYR A 196 6.56 -20.85 -4.32
C TYR A 196 7.09 -20.27 -5.63
N ASN A 197 8.31 -19.77 -5.64
CA ASN A 197 8.91 -19.04 -6.78
C ASN A 197 8.04 -17.89 -7.28
N ILE A 198 7.48 -17.11 -6.32
CA ILE A 198 6.66 -15.93 -6.57
C ILE A 198 7.28 -14.77 -5.79
N ASN A 199 7.59 -13.64 -6.44
CA ASN A 199 8.08 -12.47 -5.72
C ASN A 199 7.01 -11.89 -4.79
N LEU A 200 7.22 -12.04 -3.48
CA LEU A 200 6.30 -11.59 -2.44
C LEU A 200 6.92 -10.52 -1.51
N PHE A 201 8.13 -10.04 -1.77
CA PHE A 201 8.85 -9.15 -0.85
C PHE A 201 8.09 -7.86 -0.53
N SER A 202 7.43 -7.25 -1.51
CA SER A 202 6.58 -6.07 -1.33
C SER A 202 5.08 -6.41 -1.24
N ALA A 203 4.73 -7.69 -1.07
CA ALA A 203 3.34 -8.10 -1.05
C ALA A 203 2.69 -7.84 0.31
N SER A 204 1.52 -7.19 0.33
CA SER A 204 0.67 -7.14 1.52
C SER A 204 0.13 -8.55 1.88
N GLU A 205 -0.30 -8.75 3.11
CA GLU A 205 -0.88 -10.04 3.53
C GLU A 205 -2.07 -10.49 2.67
N PRO A 206 -3.03 -9.61 2.29
CA PRO A 206 -4.08 -9.99 1.35
C PRO A 206 -3.53 -10.40 -0.02
N ARG A 207 -2.45 -9.77 -0.50
CA ARG A 207 -1.80 -10.15 -1.76
C ARG A 207 -1.13 -11.53 -1.62
N ILE A 208 -0.44 -11.80 -0.52
CA ILE A 208 0.17 -13.13 -0.26
C ILE A 208 -0.91 -14.19 -0.30
N SER A 209 -1.98 -14.04 0.47
CA SER A 209 -3.09 -14.99 0.50
C SER A 209 -3.66 -15.25 -0.90
N LYS A 210 -3.93 -14.18 -1.65
CA LYS A 210 -4.44 -14.28 -3.03
C LYS A 210 -3.48 -15.03 -3.97
N GLU A 211 -2.18 -14.74 -3.87
CA GLU A 211 -1.16 -15.39 -4.71
C GLU A 211 -1.05 -16.88 -4.40
N LEU A 212 -1.08 -17.26 -3.12
CA LEU A 212 -1.01 -18.66 -2.69
C LEU A 212 -2.28 -19.43 -3.04
N PHE A 213 -3.47 -18.84 -2.83
CA PHE A 213 -4.71 -19.45 -3.29
C PHE A 213 -4.71 -19.67 -4.81
N ALA A 214 -4.27 -18.68 -5.57
CA ALA A 214 -4.18 -18.81 -7.02
C ALA A 214 -3.16 -19.86 -7.44
N TYR A 215 -2.04 -20.01 -6.72
CA TYR A 215 -1.04 -21.04 -6.97
C TYR A 215 -1.64 -22.45 -6.78
N TYR A 216 -2.27 -22.71 -5.62
CA TYR A 216 -2.86 -24.01 -5.36
C TYR A 216 -4.02 -24.33 -6.31
N LEU A 217 -4.92 -23.38 -6.52
CA LEU A 217 -6.05 -23.57 -7.42
C LEU A 217 -5.62 -23.83 -8.86
N SER A 218 -4.59 -23.12 -9.35
CA SER A 218 -3.98 -23.35 -10.65
C SER A 218 -3.41 -24.78 -10.77
N LYS A 219 -2.74 -25.25 -9.71
CA LYS A 219 -2.16 -26.59 -9.65
C LYS A 219 -3.24 -27.67 -9.63
N ASP A 220 -4.26 -27.50 -8.80
CA ASP A 220 -5.34 -28.49 -8.63
C ASP A 220 -6.21 -28.61 -9.88
N LEU A 221 -6.47 -27.50 -10.57
CA LEU A 221 -7.27 -27.47 -11.79
C LEU A 221 -6.45 -27.76 -13.07
N GLY A 222 -5.13 -27.78 -13.01
CA GLY A 222 -4.26 -27.96 -14.16
C GLY A 222 -4.32 -26.83 -15.19
N ILE A 223 -4.70 -25.61 -14.77
CA ILE A 223 -4.83 -24.44 -15.65
C ILE A 223 -3.89 -23.29 -15.20
N PRO A 224 -3.41 -22.45 -16.14
CA PRO A 224 -2.58 -21.31 -15.78
C PRO A 224 -3.30 -20.32 -14.88
N LYS A 225 -2.56 -19.70 -13.95
CA LYS A 225 -3.10 -18.72 -12.99
C LYS A 225 -3.91 -17.58 -13.64
N TRP A 226 -3.50 -17.10 -14.82
CA TRP A 226 -4.19 -16.03 -15.52
C TRP A 226 -5.56 -16.46 -16.06
N GLU A 227 -5.81 -17.76 -16.24
CA GLU A 227 -7.10 -18.30 -16.64
C GLU A 227 -8.11 -18.43 -15.49
N LEU A 228 -7.65 -18.46 -14.24
CA LEU A 228 -8.55 -18.57 -13.08
C LEU A 228 -9.63 -17.47 -13.06
N LYS A 229 -9.31 -16.29 -13.58
CA LYS A 229 -10.30 -15.20 -13.68
C LYS A 229 -11.47 -15.52 -14.60
N LYS A 230 -11.28 -16.41 -15.58
CA LYS A 230 -12.32 -16.83 -16.53
C LYS A 230 -13.34 -17.78 -15.89
N LEU A 231 -12.97 -18.40 -14.75
CA LEU A 231 -13.87 -19.28 -13.99
C LEU A 231 -14.92 -18.55 -13.16
N ARG A 232 -14.91 -17.22 -13.18
CA ARG A 232 -15.90 -16.43 -12.44
C ARG A 232 -17.29 -16.67 -13.02
N THR A 233 -18.22 -17.12 -12.16
CA THR A 233 -19.64 -17.16 -12.51
C THR A 233 -20.19 -15.75 -12.52
N PHE A 234 -20.72 -15.33 -13.66
CA PHE A 234 -21.43 -14.06 -13.79
C PHE A 234 -22.90 -14.24 -13.40
N ARG A 235 -23.40 -13.41 -12.50
CA ARG A 235 -24.81 -13.39 -12.09
C ARG A 235 -25.40 -12.02 -12.38
N ASN A 236 -26.45 -11.99 -13.19
CA ASN A 236 -27.16 -10.74 -13.51
C ASN A 236 -27.88 -10.18 -12.29
N VAL A 237 -28.46 -11.04 -11.45
CA VAL A 237 -29.18 -10.67 -10.23
C VAL A 237 -28.91 -11.69 -9.15
N ILE A 238 -28.67 -11.22 -7.94
CA ILE A 238 -28.64 -12.03 -6.72
C ILE A 238 -29.78 -11.54 -5.83
N LYS A 239 -30.73 -12.42 -5.54
CA LYS A 239 -31.82 -12.12 -4.58
C LYS A 239 -31.33 -12.41 -3.18
N ALA A 240 -31.37 -11.44 -2.30
CA ALA A 240 -30.86 -11.58 -0.93
C ALA A 240 -31.54 -12.74 -0.18
N LYS A 241 -32.82 -12.98 -0.43
CA LYS A 241 -33.56 -14.10 0.17
C LYS A 241 -32.95 -15.47 -0.15
N ASP A 242 -32.27 -15.62 -1.31
CA ASP A 242 -31.71 -16.89 -1.75
C ASP A 242 -30.32 -17.17 -1.14
N ILE A 243 -29.71 -16.16 -0.50
CA ILE A 243 -28.38 -16.23 0.14
C ILE A 243 -28.43 -16.09 1.67
N ILE A 244 -29.56 -15.63 2.23
CA ILE A 244 -29.75 -15.58 3.68
C ILE A 244 -30.08 -16.98 4.15
N LEU A 245 -29.31 -17.49 5.12
CA LEU A 245 -29.47 -18.85 5.64
C LEU A 245 -30.76 -18.95 6.44
N ASP A 246 -31.49 -20.03 6.27
CA ASP A 246 -32.86 -20.23 6.81
C ASP A 246 -32.92 -20.20 8.35
N TYR A 247 -31.81 -20.57 9.02
CA TYR A 247 -31.74 -20.54 10.47
C TYR A 247 -31.58 -19.13 11.07
N ILE A 248 -31.33 -18.10 10.24
CA ILE A 248 -31.17 -16.73 10.73
C ILE A 248 -32.53 -16.18 11.15
N LYS A 249 -32.67 -15.96 12.43
CA LYS A 249 -33.80 -15.33 13.09
C LYS A 249 -33.34 -14.60 14.34
N PHE A 250 -34.05 -13.59 14.76
CA PHE A 250 -33.72 -12.78 15.91
C PHE A 250 -34.86 -12.85 16.95
N GLU A 251 -34.51 -12.65 18.22
CA GLU A 251 -35.51 -12.52 19.28
C GLU A 251 -36.22 -11.17 19.21
N SER A 252 -35.54 -10.13 18.79
CA SER A 252 -36.06 -8.77 18.70
C SER A 252 -36.91 -8.59 17.44
N PRO A 253 -38.13 -8.03 17.56
CA PRO A 253 -39.00 -7.71 16.43
C PRO A 253 -38.33 -6.73 15.44
N GLU A 254 -37.56 -5.76 15.96
CA GLU A 254 -36.89 -4.75 15.15
C GLU A 254 -35.88 -5.39 14.16
N PHE A 255 -35.09 -6.35 14.63
CA PHE A 255 -34.17 -7.08 13.79
C PHE A 255 -34.85 -8.05 12.83
N ASN A 256 -35.95 -8.68 13.21
CA ASN A 256 -36.72 -9.51 12.30
C ASN A 256 -37.36 -8.68 11.17
N ASN A 257 -37.92 -7.50 11.49
CA ASN A 257 -38.44 -6.56 10.49
C ASN A 257 -37.34 -6.12 9.51
N LEU A 258 -36.08 -5.93 10.00
CA LEU A 258 -34.96 -5.62 9.18
C LEU A 258 -34.55 -6.82 8.29
N LEU A 259 -34.56 -8.02 8.84
CA LEU A 259 -34.26 -9.25 8.07
C LEU A 259 -35.26 -9.44 6.92
N ASP A 260 -36.57 -9.17 7.16
CA ASP A 260 -37.59 -9.25 6.13
C ASP A 260 -37.36 -8.18 5.03
N LYS A 261 -36.94 -6.97 5.40
CA LYS A 261 -36.50 -5.97 4.41
C LYS A 261 -35.30 -6.44 3.59
N PHE A 262 -34.31 -7.12 4.21
CA PHE A 262 -33.19 -7.65 3.49
C PHE A 262 -33.60 -8.71 2.48
N LYS A 263 -34.54 -9.57 2.80
CA LYS A 263 -35.07 -10.59 1.89
C LYS A 263 -35.66 -10.03 0.61
N THR A 264 -36.09 -8.77 0.63
CA THR A 264 -36.63 -8.10 -0.58
C THR A 264 -35.57 -7.50 -1.50
N VAL A 265 -34.30 -7.46 -1.07
CA VAL A 265 -33.22 -6.82 -1.84
C VAL A 265 -32.75 -7.67 -3.02
N GLU A 266 -32.63 -7.04 -4.17
CA GLU A 266 -31.99 -7.62 -5.36
C GLU A 266 -30.68 -6.88 -5.67
N ILE A 267 -29.57 -7.61 -5.76
CA ILE A 267 -28.25 -7.10 -6.07
C ILE A 267 -27.98 -7.38 -7.55
N ASN A 268 -27.79 -6.36 -8.34
CA ASN A 268 -27.45 -6.42 -9.75
C ASN A 268 -26.15 -5.63 -10.04
N PRO A 269 -25.57 -5.69 -11.25
CA PRO A 269 -24.34 -4.97 -11.56
C PRO A 269 -24.36 -3.46 -11.33
N ASN A 270 -25.55 -2.84 -11.37
CA ASN A 270 -25.75 -1.41 -11.13
C ASN A 270 -26.03 -1.10 -9.66
N PHE A 271 -26.07 -2.12 -8.79
CA PHE A 271 -26.35 -1.97 -7.38
C PHE A 271 -25.20 -1.22 -6.69
N THR A 272 -25.47 -0.05 -6.14
CA THR A 272 -24.48 0.72 -5.39
C THR A 272 -24.49 0.34 -3.91
N LYS A 273 -23.33 0.33 -3.28
CA LYS A 273 -23.20 0.09 -1.83
C LYS A 273 -24.07 1.05 -1.00
N GLY A 274 -24.34 2.25 -1.51
CA GLY A 274 -25.21 3.25 -0.87
C GLY A 274 -26.69 2.87 -0.84
N GLY A 275 -27.16 2.04 -1.75
CA GLY A 275 -28.55 1.53 -1.79
C GLY A 275 -28.88 0.49 -0.74
N PHE A 276 -27.88 -0.03 -0.03
CA PHE A 276 -28.05 -1.02 1.03
C PHE A 276 -27.57 -0.44 2.36
N LYS A 277 -28.35 0.50 2.92
CA LYS A 277 -28.07 1.10 4.23
C LYS A 277 -29.37 1.09 5.05
N TYR A 278 -29.40 0.27 6.07
CA TYR A 278 -30.50 0.20 7.02
C TYR A 278 -29.98 0.46 8.42
N SER A 279 -30.80 1.01 9.28
CA SER A 279 -30.44 1.26 10.67
C SER A 279 -31.53 0.77 11.60
N VAL A 280 -31.13 0.23 12.73
CA VAL A 280 -32.00 -0.18 13.83
C VAL A 280 -31.45 0.43 15.11
N ASP A 281 -32.35 1.05 15.90
CA ASP A 281 -32.05 1.48 17.25
C ASP A 281 -32.48 0.37 18.21
N TYR A 282 -31.50 -0.21 18.92
CA TYR A 282 -31.72 -1.27 19.88
C TYR A 282 -30.94 -1.03 21.16
N LYS A 283 -31.62 -1.00 22.31
CA LYS A 283 -30.99 -0.75 23.62
C LYS A 283 -30.07 0.48 23.63
N ASN A 284 -30.53 1.58 23.05
CA ASN A 284 -29.80 2.85 22.91
C ASN A 284 -28.56 2.82 22.00
N VAL A 285 -28.31 1.70 21.30
CA VAL A 285 -27.26 1.59 20.31
C VAL A 285 -27.85 1.66 18.91
N LYS A 286 -27.44 2.65 18.13
CA LYS A 286 -27.82 2.74 16.71
C LYS A 286 -26.92 1.83 15.90
N THR A 287 -27.49 0.78 15.35
CA THR A 287 -26.76 -0.18 14.50
C THR A 287 -27.10 0.05 13.04
N HIS A 288 -26.05 0.24 12.22
CA HIS A 288 -26.12 0.41 10.77
C HIS A 288 -25.75 -0.90 10.09
N PHE A 289 -26.57 -1.30 9.14
CA PHE A 289 -26.37 -2.50 8.34
C PHE A 289 -26.08 -2.14 6.90
N GLY A 290 -25.08 -2.77 6.32
CA GLY A 290 -24.69 -2.62 4.92
C GLY A 290 -24.17 -3.94 4.33
N LEU A 291 -23.83 -3.96 3.06
CA LEU A 291 -23.25 -5.14 2.40
C LEU A 291 -21.94 -5.62 3.05
N GLY A 292 -21.24 -4.72 3.75
CA GLY A 292 -19.96 -5.05 4.41
C GLY A 292 -20.09 -5.56 5.84
N GLY A 293 -21.29 -5.54 6.41
CA GLY A 293 -21.55 -5.97 7.79
C GLY A 293 -22.44 -5.03 8.58
N ALA A 294 -22.51 -5.25 9.88
CA ALA A 294 -23.26 -4.45 10.85
C ALA A 294 -22.28 -3.68 11.75
N HIS A 295 -22.58 -2.41 12.00
CA HIS A 295 -21.77 -1.53 12.83
C HIS A 295 -22.69 -0.75 13.79
N GLY A 296 -22.52 -0.94 15.07
CA GLY A 296 -23.21 -0.19 16.12
C GLY A 296 -22.22 0.61 16.96
N ALA A 297 -22.62 1.78 17.39
CA ALA A 297 -21.86 2.59 18.32
C ALA A 297 -22.77 3.30 19.32
N ASN A 298 -22.30 3.44 20.53
CA ASN A 298 -22.90 4.32 21.52
C ASN A 298 -22.72 5.79 21.11
N LYS A 299 -23.41 6.69 21.78
CA LYS A 299 -23.13 8.13 21.64
C LYS A 299 -21.67 8.40 21.97
N PRO A 300 -21.00 9.31 21.24
CA PRO A 300 -19.64 9.71 21.59
C PRO A 300 -19.54 10.17 23.04
N GLY A 301 -18.55 9.66 23.77
CA GLY A 301 -18.35 9.97 25.18
C GLY A 301 -17.20 9.18 25.79
N VAL A 302 -16.88 9.47 27.03
CA VAL A 302 -15.96 8.70 27.86
C VAL A 302 -16.78 7.69 28.65
N TYR A 303 -16.38 6.42 28.61
CA TYR A 303 -17.01 5.33 29.34
C TYR A 303 -15.92 4.71 30.22
N GLU A 304 -16.21 4.58 31.51
CA GLU A 304 -15.30 4.03 32.50
C GLU A 304 -15.96 2.88 33.21
N SER A 305 -15.19 1.88 33.57
CA SER A 305 -15.65 0.79 34.43
C SER A 305 -15.78 1.30 35.87
N ASP A 306 -16.79 0.83 36.59
CA ASP A 306 -17.03 1.09 38.00
C ASP A 306 -17.24 -0.21 38.77
N GLU A 307 -17.73 -0.12 40.03
CA GLU A 307 -17.97 -1.30 40.88
C GLU A 307 -19.07 -2.20 40.32
N ASP A 308 -20.05 -1.64 39.58
CA ASP A 308 -21.20 -2.34 39.04
C ASP A 308 -21.08 -2.67 37.56
N ASN A 309 -20.20 -2.01 36.83
CA ASN A 309 -20.06 -2.09 35.38
C ASN A 309 -18.65 -2.38 34.93
N ILE A 310 -18.50 -3.34 34.04
CA ILE A 310 -17.21 -3.70 33.43
C ILE A 310 -17.27 -3.41 31.92
N ILE A 311 -16.26 -2.74 31.40
CA ILE A 311 -16.05 -2.61 29.98
C ILE A 311 -15.17 -3.78 29.51
N MET A 312 -15.72 -4.62 28.63
CA MET A 312 -14.99 -5.75 28.05
C MET A 312 -14.92 -5.62 26.52
N SER A 313 -13.76 -5.97 25.97
CA SER A 313 -13.62 -6.19 24.53
C SER A 313 -13.67 -7.67 24.24
N SER A 314 -14.52 -8.11 23.31
CA SER A 314 -14.55 -9.48 22.83
C SER A 314 -14.55 -9.50 21.32
N ASP A 315 -13.79 -10.43 20.73
CA ASP A 315 -13.71 -10.61 19.29
C ASP A 315 -13.79 -12.11 18.94
N VAL A 316 -14.29 -12.39 17.75
CA VAL A 316 -14.38 -13.76 17.23
C VAL A 316 -13.17 -14.01 16.33
N THR A 317 -12.29 -14.88 16.75
CA THR A 317 -11.08 -15.24 15.98
C THR A 317 -11.44 -15.69 14.58
N SER A 318 -10.88 -15.01 13.57
CA SER A 318 -11.08 -15.33 12.16
C SER A 318 -12.56 -15.49 11.78
N PHE A 319 -13.42 -14.57 12.20
CA PHE A 319 -14.89 -14.70 12.11
C PHE A 319 -15.38 -15.09 10.71
N TYR A 320 -15.02 -14.34 9.66
CA TYR A 320 -15.48 -14.65 8.30
C TYR A 320 -14.97 -15.98 7.75
N PRO A 321 -13.68 -16.34 7.89
CA PRO A 321 -13.20 -17.68 7.50
C PRO A 321 -13.93 -18.80 8.21
N ASN A 322 -14.14 -18.68 9.53
CA ASN A 322 -14.85 -19.70 10.31
C ASN A 322 -16.33 -19.82 9.88
N LEU A 323 -17.01 -18.70 9.63
CA LEU A 323 -18.38 -18.75 9.08
C LEU A 323 -18.43 -19.45 7.74
N ALA A 324 -17.50 -19.17 6.84
CA ALA A 324 -17.45 -19.82 5.53
C ALA A 324 -17.24 -21.33 5.66
N ILE A 325 -16.31 -21.77 6.53
CA ILE A 325 -16.04 -23.20 6.76
C ILE A 325 -17.26 -23.89 7.39
N MET A 326 -17.80 -23.33 8.48
CA MET A 326 -18.93 -23.94 9.23
C MET A 326 -20.20 -24.06 8.39
N ASN A 327 -20.47 -23.05 7.56
CA ASN A 327 -21.67 -23.04 6.72
C ASN A 327 -21.40 -23.58 5.30
N LYS A 328 -20.19 -24.09 5.03
CA LYS A 328 -19.78 -24.61 3.72
C LYS A 328 -20.01 -23.60 2.58
N ILE A 329 -19.80 -22.32 2.87
CA ILE A 329 -19.94 -21.24 1.90
C ILE A 329 -18.68 -21.25 1.03
N ALA A 330 -18.81 -21.67 -0.21
CA ALA A 330 -17.74 -21.61 -1.19
C ALA A 330 -18.18 -20.78 -2.40
N PRO A 331 -17.25 -20.12 -3.09
CA PRO A 331 -17.54 -19.55 -4.40
C PRO A 331 -17.99 -20.68 -5.35
N ALA A 332 -19.06 -20.42 -6.07
CA ALA A 332 -19.56 -21.35 -7.10
C ALA A 332 -18.73 -21.24 -8.37
#